data_d874363c59d4f69c299fd57c7fbe263b
#
_entry.id   d874363c59d4f69c299fd57c7fbe263b
#
_cell.length_a   1.000
_cell.length_b   1.000
_cell.length_c   1.000
_cell.angle_alpha   90.00
_cell.angle_beta   90.00
_cell.angle_gamma   90.00
#
_symmetry.space_group_name_H-M   'P 1'
#
loop_
_entity.id
_entity.type
_entity.pdbx_description
1 polymer ?
#
loop_
_entity_poly.entity_id
_entity_poly.type
_entity_poly.pdbx_seq_one_letter_code
_entity_poly.pdbx_strand_id
1 'polypeptide(L)'
;HLHRMAKYTYMESRAQYSENNQYTFNNRSFLLQNGLYIAIILIFIALCIITPIVKGAPLLTYNNVLNILQQASPRMFLALGVAALILLAGTDLSIGRMVGMGMTAATIIMHQGVNTGGVFGHIFDFTGMPLVGRIVLALVACVVLCTFFTTIAGFFTAKFKMRPFISTMSNMLVIFGLVTYATKGVSFGAIEPVIPNMIIPKLNGFPTIILWAVAAIVIVWFIWNKTTFGKNLYAVGGNPEAAAVSGISVFAVTVGAFVMAGILYGFGSWLECIRMVGSGSAAYGQGWEMDAIAACVVGGVSFTGGIGKISGVVVGVCIFTALTYSLTILGIDTNLQFVFSGIIILVAVTLDCLKYVQKK
;
A
#
# COMPACT_ATOMS: atom_id res chain seq x y z
N HIS A 1 -19.72 66.00 -14.60
CA HIS A 1 -18.39 65.35 -14.80
C HIS A 1 -17.92 64.50 -13.57
N LEU A 2 -18.06 65.03 -12.37
CA LEU A 2 -17.67 64.39 -11.12
C LEU A 2 -18.44 63.10 -10.86
N HIS A 3 -19.69 62.97 -11.19
CA HIS A 3 -20.51 61.78 -10.96
C HIS A 3 -20.14 60.62 -11.91
N ARG A 4 -19.63 60.88 -13.09
CA ARG A 4 -19.11 59.90 -14.04
C ARG A 4 -17.75 59.39 -13.59
N MET A 5 -16.86 60.23 -13.10
CA MET A 5 -15.54 59.80 -12.60
C MET A 5 -15.66 58.91 -11.37
N ALA A 6 -16.52 59.26 -10.40
CA ALA A 6 -16.76 58.44 -9.23
C ALA A 6 -17.29 57.02 -9.58
N LYS A 7 -18.14 56.93 -10.62
CA LYS A 7 -18.69 55.66 -11.10
C LYS A 7 -17.62 54.80 -11.80
N TYR A 8 -16.68 55.42 -12.55
CA TYR A 8 -15.55 54.68 -13.16
C TYR A 8 -14.59 54.18 -12.12
N THR A 9 -14.20 55.00 -11.14
CA THR A 9 -13.29 54.58 -10.05
C THR A 9 -13.90 53.45 -9.19
N TYR A 10 -15.23 53.49 -8.95
CA TYR A 10 -15.91 52.41 -8.24
C TYR A 10 -16.00 51.11 -9.05
N MET A 11 -16.18 51.19 -10.36
CA MET A 11 -16.17 49.99 -11.23
C MET A 11 -14.75 49.36 -11.36
N GLU A 12 -13.71 50.19 -11.48
CA GLU A 12 -12.33 49.73 -11.51
C GLU A 12 -11.91 49.04 -10.17
N SER A 13 -12.28 49.66 -9.05
CA SER A 13 -12.01 49.05 -7.73
C SER A 13 -12.75 47.71 -7.53
N ARG A 14 -13.97 47.60 -8.04
CA ARG A 14 -14.74 46.35 -8.01
C ARG A 14 -14.15 45.26 -8.94
N ALA A 15 -13.68 45.65 -10.12
CA ALA A 15 -13.03 44.74 -11.05
C ALA A 15 -11.71 44.22 -10.47
N GLN A 16 -10.91 45.11 -9.91
CA GLN A 16 -9.64 44.77 -9.25
C GLN A 16 -9.83 43.93 -8.00
N TYR A 17 -10.91 44.15 -7.21
CA TYR A 17 -11.28 43.32 -6.07
C TYR A 17 -11.77 41.94 -6.51
N SER A 18 -12.50 41.81 -7.62
CA SER A 18 -12.97 40.55 -8.17
C SER A 18 -11.81 39.73 -8.77
N GLU A 19 -10.88 40.36 -9.47
CA GLU A 19 -9.68 39.73 -9.99
C GLU A 19 -8.78 39.21 -8.86
N ASN A 20 -8.48 40.04 -7.87
CA ASN A 20 -7.69 39.63 -6.71
C ASN A 20 -8.34 38.44 -5.92
N ASN A 21 -9.66 38.46 -5.78
CA ASN A 21 -10.40 37.37 -5.17
C ASN A 21 -10.38 36.09 -6.04
N GLN A 22 -10.45 36.22 -7.36
CA GLN A 22 -10.31 35.07 -8.27
C GLN A 22 -8.90 34.45 -8.23
N TYR A 23 -7.86 35.29 -8.20
CA TYR A 23 -6.48 34.83 -8.08
C TYR A 23 -6.22 34.16 -6.72
N THR A 24 -6.70 34.71 -5.63
CA THR A 24 -6.58 34.11 -4.29
C THR A 24 -7.38 32.83 -4.14
N PHE A 25 -8.58 32.75 -4.73
CA PHE A 25 -9.41 31.56 -4.75
C PHE A 25 -8.79 30.46 -5.60
N ASN A 26 -8.22 30.79 -6.75
CA ASN A 26 -7.56 29.84 -7.65
C ASN A 26 -6.26 29.29 -7.06
N ASN A 27 -5.44 30.13 -6.44
CA ASN A 27 -4.22 29.69 -5.74
C ASN A 27 -4.53 28.85 -4.50
N ARG A 28 -5.58 29.17 -3.76
CA ARG A 28 -5.99 28.40 -2.57
C ARG A 28 -6.54 27.02 -2.96
N SER A 29 -7.30 26.95 -4.05
CA SER A 29 -7.79 25.68 -4.60
C SER A 29 -6.65 24.83 -5.16
N PHE A 30 -5.67 25.42 -5.81
CA PHE A 30 -4.48 24.74 -6.32
C PHE A 30 -3.62 24.17 -5.19
N LEU A 31 -3.37 24.94 -4.13
CA LEU A 31 -2.63 24.48 -2.96
C LEU A 31 -3.36 23.37 -2.21
N LEU A 32 -4.68 23.45 -2.08
CA LEU A 32 -5.48 22.39 -1.46
C LEU A 32 -5.50 21.10 -2.30
N GLN A 33 -5.49 21.22 -3.62
CA GLN A 33 -5.47 20.07 -4.52
C GLN A 33 -4.10 19.38 -4.59
N ASN A 34 -3.02 20.15 -4.54
CA ASN A 34 -1.66 19.68 -4.75
C ASN A 34 -0.76 19.78 -3.52
N GLY A 35 -1.25 20.34 -2.41
CA GLY A 35 -0.47 20.65 -1.23
C GLY A 35 0.27 19.43 -0.64
N LEU A 36 -0.37 18.27 -0.68
CA LEU A 36 0.25 17.02 -0.23
C LEU A 36 1.45 16.63 -1.09
N TYR A 37 1.29 16.67 -2.42
CA TYR A 37 2.41 16.37 -3.34
C TYR A 37 3.55 17.34 -3.16
N ILE A 38 3.24 18.64 -3.02
CA ILE A 38 4.23 19.69 -2.79
C ILE A 38 4.99 19.44 -1.47
N ALA A 39 4.27 19.13 -0.38
CA ALA A 39 4.88 18.84 0.91
C ALA A 39 5.83 17.64 0.86
N ILE A 40 5.41 16.54 0.23
CA ILE A 40 6.22 15.33 0.10
C ILE A 40 7.45 15.57 -0.78
N ILE A 41 7.28 16.29 -1.90
CA ILE A 41 8.39 16.66 -2.78
C ILE A 41 9.40 17.54 -2.01
N LEU A 42 8.94 18.51 -1.23
CA LEU A 42 9.81 19.35 -0.42
C LEU A 42 10.56 18.55 0.64
N ILE A 43 9.90 17.59 1.31
CA ILE A 43 10.55 16.67 2.26
C ILE A 43 11.61 15.85 1.53
N PHE A 44 11.31 15.31 0.37
CA PHE A 44 12.25 14.51 -0.40
C PHE A 44 13.46 15.33 -0.87
N ILE A 45 13.23 16.56 -1.33
CA ILE A 45 14.31 17.50 -1.68
C ILE A 45 15.19 17.80 -0.46
N ALA A 46 14.58 18.06 0.70
CA ALA A 46 15.31 18.29 1.93
C ALA A 46 16.18 17.07 2.29
N LEU A 47 15.66 15.85 2.15
CA LEU A 47 16.42 14.61 2.37
C LEU A 47 17.58 14.47 1.37
N CYS A 48 17.39 14.85 0.11
CA CYS A 48 18.44 14.84 -0.92
C CYS A 48 19.58 15.83 -0.59
N ILE A 49 19.27 16.94 0.10
CA ILE A 49 20.26 17.93 0.53
C ILE A 49 20.96 17.49 1.82
N ILE A 50 20.21 16.95 2.78
CA ILE A 50 20.74 16.57 4.11
C ILE A 50 21.63 15.33 4.00
N THR A 51 21.25 14.33 3.17
CA THR A 51 21.97 13.05 3.09
C THR A 51 23.45 13.21 2.70
N PRO A 52 23.84 14.00 1.69
CA PRO A 52 25.25 14.22 1.38
C PRO A 52 26.03 14.91 2.52
N ILE A 53 25.36 15.82 3.24
CA ILE A 53 25.97 16.55 4.35
C ILE A 53 26.28 15.62 5.52
N VAL A 54 25.34 14.72 5.84
CA VAL A 54 25.45 13.82 7.00
C VAL A 54 26.26 12.56 6.68
N LYS A 55 26.10 12.00 5.49
CA LYS A 55 26.70 10.71 5.10
C LYS A 55 27.83 10.81 4.10
N GLY A 56 28.12 12.01 3.56
CA GLY A 56 29.18 12.21 2.58
C GLY A 56 28.89 11.61 1.18
N ALA A 57 27.68 11.10 0.94
CA ALA A 57 27.29 10.49 -0.33
C ALA A 57 25.88 10.95 -0.76
N PRO A 58 25.65 11.19 -2.06
CA PRO A 58 24.34 11.63 -2.54
C PRO A 58 23.30 10.54 -2.38
N LEU A 59 22.06 10.93 -2.05
CA LEU A 59 20.91 10.01 -1.93
C LEU A 59 20.54 9.44 -3.30
N LEU A 60 20.49 10.28 -4.34
CA LEU A 60 20.11 9.90 -5.71
C LEU A 60 21.33 9.34 -6.46
N THR A 61 21.66 8.09 -6.18
CA THR A 61 22.59 7.29 -6.99
C THR A 61 21.83 6.21 -7.72
N TYR A 62 22.37 5.70 -8.82
CA TYR A 62 21.78 4.59 -9.57
C TYR A 62 21.45 3.39 -8.65
N ASN A 63 22.38 3.02 -7.79
CA ASN A 63 22.21 1.90 -6.86
C ASN A 63 21.09 2.17 -5.83
N ASN A 64 20.99 3.38 -5.30
CA ASN A 64 19.94 3.74 -4.35
C ASN A 64 18.56 3.73 -5.02
N VAL A 65 18.44 4.21 -6.26
CA VAL A 65 17.20 4.14 -7.03
C VAL A 65 16.78 2.69 -7.24
N LEU A 66 17.71 1.80 -7.63
CA LEU A 66 17.42 0.38 -7.76
C LEU A 66 17.02 -0.26 -6.42
N ASN A 67 17.65 0.11 -5.32
CA ASN A 67 17.29 -0.38 -3.99
C ASN A 67 15.90 0.10 -3.56
N ILE A 68 15.53 1.34 -3.86
CA ILE A 68 14.18 1.87 -3.62
C ILE A 68 13.15 1.05 -4.41
N LEU A 69 13.39 0.82 -5.70
CA LEU A 69 12.48 0.05 -6.56
C LEU A 69 12.38 -1.42 -6.12
N GLN A 70 13.49 -2.00 -5.67
CA GLN A 70 13.51 -3.35 -5.12
C GLN A 70 12.67 -3.47 -3.85
N GLN A 71 12.74 -2.50 -2.95
CA GLN A 71 11.92 -2.47 -1.74
C GLN A 71 10.46 -2.11 -2.04
N ALA A 72 10.21 -1.27 -3.03
CA ALA A 72 8.86 -0.92 -3.47
C ALA A 72 8.12 -2.11 -4.10
N SER A 73 8.84 -3.08 -4.67
CA SER A 73 8.22 -4.17 -5.44
C SER A 73 7.24 -5.03 -4.63
N PRO A 74 7.57 -5.61 -3.46
CA PRO A 74 6.58 -6.32 -2.65
C PRO A 74 5.50 -5.38 -2.08
N ARG A 75 5.88 -4.16 -1.69
CA ARG A 75 4.94 -3.15 -1.18
C ARG A 75 3.91 -2.72 -2.22
N MET A 76 4.25 -2.80 -3.51
CA MET A 76 3.34 -2.52 -4.61
C MET A 76 2.14 -3.47 -4.60
N PHE A 77 2.36 -4.77 -4.36
CA PHE A 77 1.29 -5.75 -4.25
C PHE A 77 0.33 -5.39 -3.11
N LEU A 78 0.87 -5.00 -1.95
CA LEU A 78 0.06 -4.63 -0.79
C LEU A 78 -0.77 -3.38 -1.06
N ALA A 79 -0.15 -2.35 -1.62
CA ALA A 79 -0.82 -1.09 -1.95
C ALA A 79 -1.90 -1.28 -3.02
N LEU A 80 -1.65 -2.07 -4.08
CA LEU A 80 -2.65 -2.38 -5.09
C LEU A 80 -3.84 -3.14 -4.51
N GLY A 81 -3.60 -4.03 -3.55
CA GLY A 81 -4.65 -4.75 -2.84
C GLY A 81 -5.54 -3.81 -2.02
N VAL A 82 -4.94 -3.01 -1.14
CA VAL A 82 -5.70 -2.11 -0.27
C VAL A 82 -6.33 -0.95 -1.05
N ALA A 83 -5.74 -0.53 -2.16
CA ALA A 83 -6.30 0.53 -3.00
C ALA A 83 -7.73 0.20 -3.47
N ALA A 84 -8.00 -1.06 -3.79
CA ALA A 84 -9.35 -1.51 -4.15
C ALA A 84 -10.34 -1.36 -2.99
N LEU A 85 -9.89 -1.62 -1.76
CA LEU A 85 -10.72 -1.48 -0.57
C LEU A 85 -10.95 -0.01 -0.21
N ILE A 86 -9.94 0.85 -0.34
CA ILE A 86 -10.08 2.30 -0.16
C ILE A 86 -11.03 2.88 -1.20
N LEU A 87 -11.00 2.38 -2.44
CA LEU A 87 -11.94 2.76 -3.48
C LEU A 87 -13.40 2.45 -3.10
N LEU A 88 -13.64 1.42 -2.29
CA LEU A 88 -14.94 1.09 -1.69
C LEU A 88 -15.25 1.86 -0.40
N ALA A 89 -14.54 2.95 -0.11
CA ALA A 89 -14.61 3.70 1.14
C ALA A 89 -14.28 2.85 2.37
N GLY A 90 -13.44 1.84 2.21
CA GLY A 90 -12.96 0.93 3.26
C GLY A 90 -11.46 1.00 3.44
N THR A 91 -10.96 0.17 4.33
CA THR A 91 -9.52 -0.03 4.52
C THR A 91 -9.27 -1.42 5.09
N ASP A 92 -8.02 -1.88 5.06
CA ASP A 92 -7.61 -3.13 5.66
C ASP A 92 -6.43 -2.91 6.61
N LEU A 93 -6.67 -3.10 7.88
CA LEU A 93 -5.63 -3.00 8.92
C LEU A 93 -4.89 -4.32 9.14
N SER A 94 -5.32 -5.40 8.50
CA SER A 94 -4.69 -6.72 8.68
C SER A 94 -3.49 -6.95 7.77
N ILE A 95 -3.17 -6.04 6.84
CA ILE A 95 -2.12 -6.19 5.82
C ILE A 95 -0.78 -6.60 6.43
N GLY A 96 -0.31 -5.89 7.44
CA GLY A 96 0.97 -6.18 8.07
C GLY A 96 1.02 -7.57 8.69
N ARG A 97 -0.07 -8.03 9.29
CA ARG A 97 -0.18 -9.38 9.84
C ARG A 97 -0.34 -10.45 8.77
N MET A 98 -0.98 -10.11 7.63
CA MET A 98 -1.00 -10.98 6.45
C MET A 98 0.42 -11.21 5.90
N VAL A 99 1.22 -10.15 5.82
CA VAL A 99 2.63 -10.27 5.42
C VAL A 99 3.40 -11.15 6.39
N GLY A 100 3.26 -10.93 7.70
CA GLY A 100 3.90 -11.76 8.72
C GLY A 100 3.50 -13.23 8.63
N MET A 101 2.20 -13.51 8.45
CA MET A 101 1.67 -14.87 8.26
C MET A 101 2.20 -15.52 6.98
N GLY A 102 2.11 -14.80 5.84
CA GLY A 102 2.57 -15.32 4.56
C GLY A 102 4.07 -15.59 4.56
N MET A 103 4.89 -14.66 5.06
CA MET A 103 6.33 -14.86 5.21
C MET A 103 6.68 -16.01 6.12
N THR A 104 5.94 -16.18 7.22
CA THR A 104 6.15 -17.31 8.14
C THR A 104 5.87 -18.63 7.43
N ALA A 105 4.73 -18.75 6.74
CA ALA A 105 4.39 -19.95 5.98
C ALA A 105 5.42 -20.23 4.87
N ALA A 106 5.82 -19.21 4.12
CA ALA A 106 6.83 -19.33 3.09
C ALA A 106 8.19 -19.75 3.64
N THR A 107 8.61 -19.18 4.79
CA THR A 107 9.88 -19.53 5.45
C THR A 107 9.87 -20.99 5.91
N ILE A 108 8.77 -21.48 6.51
CA ILE A 108 8.65 -22.88 6.94
C ILE A 108 8.79 -23.83 5.75
N ILE A 109 8.14 -23.54 4.63
CA ILE A 109 8.13 -24.42 3.45
C ILE A 109 9.47 -24.38 2.71
N MET A 110 10.10 -23.22 2.61
CA MET A 110 11.36 -23.00 1.87
C MET A 110 12.60 -23.04 2.78
N HIS A 111 12.46 -23.41 4.05
CA HIS A 111 13.53 -23.37 5.04
C HIS A 111 14.76 -24.18 4.65
N GLN A 112 15.92 -23.67 5.03
CA GLN A 112 17.20 -24.36 4.88
C GLN A 112 17.32 -25.47 5.94
N GLY A 113 17.01 -26.70 5.56
CA GLY A 113 17.02 -27.85 6.46
C GLY A 113 15.69 -28.08 7.18
N VAL A 114 15.71 -28.95 8.20
CA VAL A 114 14.51 -29.28 8.97
C VAL A 114 14.20 -28.18 9.97
N ASN A 115 12.96 -27.67 9.91
CA ASN A 115 12.51 -26.68 10.85
C ASN A 115 12.04 -27.34 12.16
N THR A 116 12.73 -27.07 13.26
CA THR A 116 12.43 -27.62 14.58
C THR A 116 11.74 -26.65 15.53
N GLY A 117 11.39 -25.46 15.05
CA GLY A 117 10.78 -24.41 15.87
C GLY A 117 9.25 -24.46 15.92
N GLY A 118 8.66 -23.79 16.91
CA GLY A 118 7.22 -23.61 17.05
C GLY A 118 6.47 -24.86 17.54
N VAL A 119 5.13 -24.81 17.41
CA VAL A 119 4.20 -25.88 17.81
C VAL A 119 4.30 -27.07 16.85
N PHE A 120 4.60 -26.79 15.58
CA PHE A 120 4.62 -27.77 14.48
C PHE A 120 6.02 -28.14 14.03
N GLY A 121 7.04 -27.86 14.82
CA GLY A 121 8.46 -27.92 14.46
C GLY A 121 8.99 -29.18 13.84
N HIS A 122 8.37 -30.33 14.09
CA HIS A 122 8.74 -31.62 13.47
C HIS A 122 7.71 -32.14 12.46
N ILE A 123 6.55 -31.48 12.35
CA ILE A 123 5.44 -31.94 11.51
C ILE A 123 5.63 -31.49 10.05
N PHE A 124 6.24 -30.34 9.85
CA PHE A 124 6.42 -29.73 8.52
C PHE A 124 7.87 -29.84 8.06
N ASP A 125 8.29 -31.05 7.70
CA ASP A 125 9.55 -31.27 6.99
C ASP A 125 9.30 -31.36 5.49
N PHE A 126 9.72 -30.30 4.76
CA PHE A 126 9.62 -30.23 3.31
C PHE A 126 10.95 -30.53 2.60
N THR A 127 12.00 -30.93 3.31
CA THR A 127 13.34 -31.14 2.74
C THR A 127 13.38 -32.28 1.70
N GLY A 128 12.45 -33.24 1.80
CA GLY A 128 12.30 -34.30 0.80
C GLY A 128 11.61 -33.89 -0.50
N MET A 129 11.09 -32.69 -0.58
CA MET A 129 10.43 -32.17 -1.82
C MET A 129 11.46 -31.52 -2.75
N PRO A 130 11.26 -31.64 -4.09
CA PRO A 130 12.05 -30.86 -5.05
C PRO A 130 11.95 -29.35 -4.77
N LEU A 131 13.05 -28.62 -4.92
CA LEU A 131 13.13 -27.20 -4.59
C LEU A 131 12.05 -26.36 -5.30
N VAL A 132 11.81 -26.62 -6.59
CA VAL A 132 10.75 -25.95 -7.37
C VAL A 132 9.37 -26.25 -6.77
N GLY A 133 9.12 -27.48 -6.32
CA GLY A 133 7.88 -27.84 -5.65
C GLY A 133 7.66 -27.05 -4.35
N ARG A 134 8.72 -26.87 -3.56
CA ARG A 134 8.69 -26.05 -2.32
C ARG A 134 8.39 -24.57 -2.61
N ILE A 135 8.99 -24.01 -3.65
CA ILE A 135 8.76 -22.62 -4.08
C ILE A 135 7.31 -22.43 -4.49
N VAL A 136 6.75 -23.31 -5.32
CA VAL A 136 5.35 -23.26 -5.77
C VAL A 136 4.39 -23.48 -4.60
N LEU A 137 4.67 -24.46 -3.75
CA LEU A 137 3.85 -24.71 -2.55
C LEU A 137 3.83 -23.52 -1.62
N ALA A 138 4.97 -22.85 -1.41
CA ALA A 138 5.06 -21.65 -0.60
C ALA A 138 4.22 -20.50 -1.17
N LEU A 139 4.27 -20.29 -2.50
CA LEU A 139 3.43 -19.30 -3.16
C LEU A 139 1.94 -19.61 -2.97
N VAL A 140 1.53 -20.85 -3.23
CA VAL A 140 0.13 -21.28 -3.08
C VAL A 140 -0.32 -21.13 -1.63
N ALA A 141 0.50 -21.53 -0.65
CA ALA A 141 0.19 -21.39 0.76
C ALA A 141 0.01 -19.91 1.16
N CYS A 142 0.90 -19.01 0.73
CA CYS A 142 0.78 -17.58 0.98
C CYS A 142 -0.52 -17.01 0.39
N VAL A 143 -0.81 -17.33 -0.86
CA VAL A 143 -2.00 -16.84 -1.55
C VAL A 143 -3.27 -17.38 -0.90
N VAL A 144 -3.32 -18.68 -0.61
CA VAL A 144 -4.51 -19.32 0.01
C VAL A 144 -4.76 -18.77 1.41
N LEU A 145 -3.72 -18.69 2.27
CA LEU A 145 -3.87 -18.20 3.63
C LEU A 145 -4.30 -16.73 3.64
N CYS A 146 -3.62 -15.86 2.89
CA CYS A 146 -3.99 -14.44 2.85
C CYS A 146 -5.39 -14.25 2.27
N THR A 147 -5.74 -14.94 1.19
CA THR A 147 -7.08 -14.85 0.58
C THR A 147 -8.15 -15.37 1.52
N PHE A 148 -7.92 -16.46 2.23
CA PHE A 148 -8.86 -17.01 3.19
C PHE A 148 -9.22 -16.00 4.28
N PHE A 149 -8.24 -15.42 4.95
CA PHE A 149 -8.48 -14.46 6.02
C PHE A 149 -9.06 -13.14 5.52
N THR A 150 -8.61 -12.62 4.38
CA THR A 150 -9.20 -11.40 3.80
C THR A 150 -10.64 -11.65 3.36
N THR A 151 -10.94 -12.82 2.80
CA THR A 151 -12.31 -13.18 2.39
C THR A 151 -13.24 -13.25 3.60
N ILE A 152 -12.79 -13.77 4.73
CA ILE A 152 -13.57 -13.75 5.98
C ILE A 152 -13.90 -12.32 6.38
N ALA A 153 -12.90 -11.43 6.43
CA ALA A 153 -13.14 -10.02 6.75
C ALA A 153 -14.10 -9.35 5.75
N GLY A 154 -13.93 -9.66 4.46
CA GLY A 154 -14.80 -9.18 3.38
C GLY A 154 -16.24 -9.70 3.48
N PHE A 155 -16.41 -10.96 3.83
CA PHE A 155 -17.73 -11.56 4.04
C PHE A 155 -18.48 -10.87 5.18
N PHE A 156 -17.84 -10.68 6.35
CA PHE A 156 -18.46 -9.98 7.47
C PHE A 156 -18.79 -8.53 7.12
N THR A 157 -17.89 -7.84 6.42
CA THR A 157 -18.11 -6.47 5.94
C THR A 157 -19.33 -6.40 5.02
N ALA A 158 -19.40 -7.28 4.02
CA ALA A 158 -20.45 -7.24 3.00
C ALA A 158 -21.80 -7.76 3.51
N LYS A 159 -21.82 -8.87 4.28
CA LYS A 159 -23.04 -9.53 4.73
C LYS A 159 -23.71 -8.75 5.86
N PHE A 160 -22.94 -8.32 6.84
CA PHE A 160 -23.48 -7.64 8.04
C PHE A 160 -23.36 -6.12 7.98
N LYS A 161 -22.94 -5.58 6.82
CA LYS A 161 -22.71 -4.13 6.64
C LYS A 161 -21.82 -3.53 7.73
N MET A 162 -20.86 -4.33 8.21
CA MET A 162 -19.87 -3.87 9.18
C MET A 162 -18.93 -2.85 8.54
N ARG A 163 -18.47 -1.89 9.33
CA ARG A 163 -17.40 -1.01 8.86
C ARG A 163 -16.12 -1.83 8.62
N PRO A 164 -15.48 -1.72 7.44
CA PRO A 164 -14.28 -2.49 7.10
C PRO A 164 -13.17 -2.41 8.17
N PHE A 165 -13.01 -1.25 8.80
CA PHE A 165 -12.09 -1.05 9.91
C PHE A 165 -12.26 -2.08 11.04
N ILE A 166 -13.51 -2.36 11.46
CA ILE A 166 -13.78 -3.28 12.57
C ILE A 166 -13.47 -4.73 12.17
N SER A 167 -13.93 -5.15 10.98
CA SER A 167 -13.74 -6.52 10.50
C SER A 167 -12.26 -6.83 10.26
N THR A 168 -11.51 -5.89 9.67
CA THR A 168 -10.08 -6.08 9.39
C THR A 168 -9.21 -5.95 10.65
N MET A 169 -9.57 -5.08 11.59
CA MET A 169 -8.89 -5.01 12.89
C MET A 169 -9.07 -6.30 13.70
N SER A 170 -10.28 -6.87 13.71
CA SER A 170 -10.54 -8.16 14.35
C SER A 170 -9.72 -9.27 13.68
N ASN A 171 -9.71 -9.29 12.35
CA ASN A 171 -8.92 -10.22 11.56
C ASN A 171 -7.40 -10.09 11.85
N MET A 172 -6.90 -8.89 11.99
CA MET A 172 -5.52 -8.61 12.38
C MET A 172 -5.15 -9.28 13.71
N LEU A 173 -6.00 -9.18 14.72
CA LEU A 173 -5.78 -9.80 16.03
C LEU A 173 -5.82 -11.32 15.96
N VAL A 174 -6.77 -11.88 15.20
CA VAL A 174 -6.89 -13.34 15.00
C VAL A 174 -5.63 -13.88 14.33
N ILE A 175 -5.18 -13.27 13.25
CA ILE A 175 -3.97 -13.70 12.52
C ILE A 175 -2.74 -13.60 13.43
N PHE A 176 -2.56 -12.47 14.13
CA PHE A 176 -1.45 -12.28 15.04
C PHE A 176 -1.42 -13.36 16.14
N GLY A 177 -2.58 -13.63 16.75
CA GLY A 177 -2.70 -14.66 17.79
C GLY A 177 -2.38 -16.05 17.26
N LEU A 178 -2.94 -16.43 16.10
CA LEU A 178 -2.69 -17.75 15.49
C LEU A 178 -1.23 -17.94 15.10
N VAL A 179 -0.63 -16.96 14.44
CA VAL A 179 0.76 -17.04 14.00
C VAL A 179 1.71 -17.05 15.20
N THR A 180 1.47 -16.19 16.20
CA THR A 180 2.28 -16.17 17.43
C THR A 180 2.18 -17.50 18.20
N TYR A 181 0.98 -18.05 18.30
CA TYR A 181 0.78 -19.36 18.93
C TYR A 181 1.52 -20.46 18.18
N ALA A 182 1.37 -20.53 16.86
CA ALA A 182 2.01 -21.54 16.01
C ALA A 182 3.55 -21.44 16.02
N THR A 183 4.09 -20.21 16.06
CA THR A 183 5.54 -19.97 16.01
C THR A 183 6.17 -19.82 17.39
N LYS A 184 5.37 -19.75 18.47
CA LYS A 184 5.81 -19.35 19.83
C LYS A 184 6.53 -18.01 19.83
N GLY A 185 6.20 -17.12 18.89
CA GLY A 185 6.79 -15.79 18.73
C GLY A 185 8.22 -15.79 18.17
N VAL A 186 8.73 -16.92 17.70
CA VAL A 186 10.11 -17.06 17.18
C VAL A 186 10.11 -16.98 15.66
N SER A 187 11.18 -16.40 15.09
CA SER A 187 11.45 -16.46 13.64
C SER A 187 12.08 -17.81 13.27
N PHE A 188 11.70 -18.33 12.11
CA PHE A 188 12.20 -19.64 11.63
C PHE A 188 13.53 -19.56 10.86
N GLY A 189 14.15 -18.40 10.77
CA GLY A 189 15.47 -18.24 10.15
C GLY A 189 15.42 -18.14 8.62
N ALA A 190 16.43 -18.71 7.96
CA ALA A 190 16.68 -18.50 6.53
C ALA A 190 16.03 -19.56 5.65
N ILE A 191 15.62 -19.16 4.45
CA ILE A 191 15.25 -20.06 3.36
C ILE A 191 16.49 -20.56 2.61
N GLU A 192 16.33 -21.53 1.73
CA GLU A 192 17.40 -22.05 0.87
C GLU A 192 18.07 -20.91 0.09
N PRO A 193 19.41 -20.73 0.19
CA PRO A 193 20.12 -19.59 -0.38
C PRO A 193 20.05 -19.48 -1.91
N VAL A 194 19.72 -20.58 -2.59
CA VAL A 194 19.60 -20.64 -4.06
C VAL A 194 18.29 -19.99 -4.54
N ILE A 195 17.24 -19.98 -3.73
CA ILE A 195 15.90 -19.53 -4.13
C ILE A 195 15.87 -18.07 -4.61
N PRO A 196 16.48 -17.09 -3.94
CA PRO A 196 16.52 -15.72 -4.44
C PRO A 196 17.10 -15.60 -5.85
N ASN A 197 18.17 -16.34 -6.12
CA ASN A 197 18.79 -16.31 -7.46
C ASN A 197 17.96 -17.03 -8.52
N MET A 198 17.06 -17.94 -8.14
CA MET A 198 16.14 -18.59 -9.08
C MET A 198 14.95 -17.71 -9.45
N ILE A 199 14.39 -16.98 -8.49
CA ILE A 199 13.11 -16.25 -8.65
C ILE A 199 13.32 -14.76 -8.93
N ILE A 200 14.30 -14.14 -8.27
CA ILE A 200 14.61 -12.71 -8.38
C ILE A 200 16.10 -12.45 -8.68
N PRO A 201 16.68 -13.10 -9.70
CA PRO A 201 18.09 -12.88 -10.05
C PRO A 201 18.37 -11.41 -10.33
N LYS A 202 19.62 -11.00 -10.16
CA LYS A 202 20.08 -9.70 -10.65
C LYS A 202 20.70 -9.88 -12.04
N LEU A 203 20.09 -9.28 -13.06
CA LEU A 203 20.59 -9.28 -14.43
C LEU A 203 21.41 -8.02 -14.66
N ASN A 204 22.72 -8.16 -14.82
CA ASN A 204 23.65 -7.02 -14.98
C ASN A 204 23.46 -5.91 -13.92
N GLY A 205 23.21 -6.31 -12.66
CA GLY A 205 22.94 -5.39 -11.56
C GLY A 205 21.48 -4.94 -11.42
N PHE A 206 20.62 -5.20 -12.41
CA PHE A 206 19.20 -4.89 -12.35
C PHE A 206 18.42 -5.95 -11.58
N PRO A 207 17.69 -5.59 -10.50
CA PRO A 207 16.92 -6.54 -9.68
C PRO A 207 15.62 -6.92 -10.41
N THR A 208 15.49 -8.19 -10.79
CA THR A 208 14.31 -8.68 -11.53
C THR A 208 13.02 -8.71 -10.70
N ILE A 209 13.08 -8.55 -9.39
CA ILE A 209 11.89 -8.40 -8.55
C ILE A 209 11.00 -7.24 -9.01
N ILE A 210 11.58 -6.22 -9.65
CA ILE A 210 10.83 -5.08 -10.21
C ILE A 210 9.86 -5.56 -11.32
N LEU A 211 10.23 -6.59 -12.08
CA LEU A 211 9.38 -7.14 -13.14
C LEU A 211 8.11 -7.78 -12.57
N TRP A 212 8.19 -8.39 -11.39
CA TRP A 212 7.02 -8.92 -10.68
C TRP A 212 6.05 -7.80 -10.29
N ALA A 213 6.57 -6.67 -9.80
CA ALA A 213 5.74 -5.50 -9.49
C ALA A 213 5.10 -4.92 -10.75
N VAL A 214 5.85 -4.81 -11.86
CA VAL A 214 5.30 -4.34 -13.14
C VAL A 214 4.19 -5.27 -13.64
N ALA A 215 4.39 -6.59 -13.55
CA ALA A 215 3.36 -7.57 -13.91
C ALA A 215 2.08 -7.38 -13.06
N ALA A 216 2.21 -7.19 -11.74
CA ALA A 216 1.08 -6.92 -10.86
C ALA A 216 0.35 -5.62 -11.24
N ILE A 217 1.11 -4.55 -11.51
CA ILE A 217 0.55 -3.26 -11.95
C ILE A 217 -0.27 -3.43 -13.23
N VAL A 218 0.26 -4.12 -14.23
CA VAL A 218 -0.41 -4.34 -15.51
C VAL A 218 -1.68 -5.17 -15.33
N ILE A 219 -1.62 -6.25 -14.54
CA ILE A 219 -2.78 -7.13 -14.27
C ILE A 219 -3.87 -6.35 -13.54
N VAL A 220 -3.53 -5.63 -12.47
CA VAL A 220 -4.51 -4.87 -11.69
C VAL A 220 -5.06 -3.71 -12.50
N TRP A 221 -4.21 -3.01 -13.28
CA TRP A 221 -4.66 -1.99 -14.22
C TRP A 221 -5.68 -2.53 -15.23
N PHE A 222 -5.42 -3.71 -15.79
CA PHE A 222 -6.35 -4.37 -16.71
C PHE A 222 -7.68 -4.69 -16.02
N ILE A 223 -7.63 -5.28 -14.82
CA ILE A 223 -8.83 -5.60 -14.02
C ILE A 223 -9.66 -4.35 -13.75
N TRP A 224 -9.04 -3.26 -13.29
CA TRP A 224 -9.76 -2.03 -12.95
C TRP A 224 -10.35 -1.30 -14.15
N ASN A 225 -9.60 -1.23 -15.26
CA ASN A 225 -9.97 -0.36 -16.38
C ASN A 225 -10.68 -1.11 -17.52
N LYS A 226 -10.52 -2.42 -17.62
CA LYS A 226 -10.98 -3.20 -18.78
C LYS A 226 -12.04 -4.24 -18.44
N THR A 227 -12.30 -4.54 -17.16
CA THR A 227 -13.30 -5.53 -16.78
C THR A 227 -14.56 -4.88 -16.18
N THR A 228 -15.66 -5.65 -16.19
CA THR A 228 -16.92 -5.25 -15.53
C THR A 228 -16.74 -5.14 -14.02
N PHE A 229 -15.88 -5.97 -13.41
CA PHE A 229 -15.56 -5.91 -12.00
C PHE A 229 -14.97 -4.54 -11.60
N GLY A 230 -14.01 -4.03 -12.36
CA GLY A 230 -13.42 -2.71 -12.10
C GLY A 230 -14.45 -1.58 -12.22
N LYS A 231 -15.31 -1.61 -13.25
CA LYS A 231 -16.40 -0.63 -13.39
C LYS A 231 -17.36 -0.67 -12.21
N ASN A 232 -17.73 -1.86 -11.76
CA ASN A 232 -18.60 -2.07 -10.61
C ASN A 232 -17.93 -1.60 -9.30
N LEU A 233 -16.61 -1.78 -9.18
CA LEU A 233 -15.82 -1.31 -8.04
C LEU A 233 -15.93 0.22 -7.88
N TYR A 234 -15.78 0.97 -8.98
CA TYR A 234 -15.98 2.43 -8.99
C TYR A 234 -17.43 2.82 -8.71
N ALA A 235 -18.41 2.11 -9.27
CA ALA A 235 -19.82 2.40 -9.05
C ALA A 235 -20.23 2.20 -7.59
N VAL A 236 -19.86 1.06 -6.99
CA VAL A 236 -20.14 0.75 -5.58
C VAL A 236 -19.40 1.70 -4.66
N GLY A 237 -18.14 2.01 -4.97
CA GLY A 237 -17.34 2.95 -4.19
C GLY A 237 -17.89 4.37 -4.21
N GLY A 238 -18.46 4.80 -5.33
CA GLY A 238 -19.08 6.13 -5.47
C GLY A 238 -20.42 6.25 -4.76
N ASN A 239 -21.31 5.30 -4.94
CA ASN A 239 -22.60 5.23 -4.25
C ASN A 239 -23.13 3.79 -4.24
N PRO A 240 -23.01 3.07 -3.12
CA PRO A 240 -23.46 1.69 -3.00
C PRO A 240 -24.97 1.51 -3.23
N GLU A 241 -25.80 2.48 -2.79
CA GLU A 241 -27.25 2.42 -2.93
C GLU A 241 -27.66 2.58 -4.39
N ALA A 242 -27.12 3.57 -5.09
CA ALA A 242 -27.35 3.76 -6.51
C ALA A 242 -26.84 2.57 -7.35
N ALA A 243 -25.71 1.99 -6.99
CA ALA A 243 -25.18 0.80 -7.63
C ALA A 243 -26.14 -0.41 -7.46
N ALA A 244 -26.67 -0.61 -6.26
CA ALA A 244 -27.63 -1.67 -5.98
C ALA A 244 -28.93 -1.52 -6.79
N VAL A 245 -29.48 -0.30 -6.87
CA VAL A 245 -30.68 -0.01 -7.69
C VAL A 245 -30.39 -0.26 -9.18
N SER A 246 -29.15 -0.05 -9.62
CA SER A 246 -28.72 -0.33 -10.99
C SER A 246 -28.45 -1.84 -11.27
N GLY A 247 -28.75 -2.73 -10.31
CA GLY A 247 -28.58 -4.18 -10.45
C GLY A 247 -27.18 -4.70 -10.14
N ILE A 248 -26.27 -3.86 -9.62
CA ILE A 248 -24.93 -4.27 -9.22
C ILE A 248 -24.98 -4.91 -7.83
N SER A 249 -24.49 -6.15 -7.71
CA SER A 249 -24.39 -6.83 -6.42
C SER A 249 -23.25 -6.22 -5.57
N VAL A 250 -23.59 -5.32 -4.65
CA VAL A 250 -22.66 -4.71 -3.71
C VAL A 250 -21.92 -5.77 -2.90
N PHE A 251 -22.62 -6.85 -2.49
CA PHE A 251 -22.01 -7.97 -1.78
C PHE A 251 -20.90 -8.63 -2.59
N ALA A 252 -21.17 -9.00 -3.84
CA ALA A 252 -20.19 -9.68 -4.69
C ALA A 252 -18.98 -8.79 -5.01
N VAL A 253 -19.20 -7.50 -5.26
CA VAL A 253 -18.13 -6.53 -5.52
C VAL A 253 -17.25 -6.36 -4.29
N THR A 254 -17.85 -6.21 -3.11
CA THR A 254 -17.10 -6.03 -1.86
C THR A 254 -16.27 -7.27 -1.54
N VAL A 255 -16.88 -8.46 -1.53
CA VAL A 255 -16.15 -9.72 -1.29
C VAL A 255 -15.06 -9.93 -2.35
N GLY A 256 -15.37 -9.69 -3.63
CA GLY A 256 -14.41 -9.78 -4.72
C GLY A 256 -13.19 -8.86 -4.54
N ALA A 257 -13.38 -7.65 -4.02
CA ALA A 257 -12.29 -6.73 -3.71
C ALA A 257 -11.38 -7.28 -2.59
N PHE A 258 -11.96 -7.85 -1.54
CA PHE A 258 -11.20 -8.50 -0.47
C PHE A 258 -10.46 -9.76 -0.97
N VAL A 259 -11.08 -10.57 -1.82
CA VAL A 259 -10.41 -11.73 -2.45
C VAL A 259 -9.22 -11.28 -3.28
N MET A 260 -9.40 -10.26 -4.14
CA MET A 260 -8.31 -9.70 -4.94
C MET A 260 -7.19 -9.16 -4.06
N ALA A 261 -7.51 -8.44 -2.98
CA ALA A 261 -6.54 -7.95 -2.02
C ALA A 261 -5.75 -9.10 -1.38
N GLY A 262 -6.42 -10.16 -0.93
CA GLY A 262 -5.78 -11.34 -0.34
C GLY A 262 -4.81 -12.05 -1.28
N ILE A 263 -5.16 -12.20 -2.54
CA ILE A 263 -4.27 -12.75 -3.58
C ILE A 263 -3.01 -11.89 -3.69
N LEU A 264 -3.17 -10.58 -3.77
CA LEU A 264 -2.04 -9.65 -3.87
C LEU A 264 -1.18 -9.66 -2.61
N TYR A 265 -1.77 -9.71 -1.42
CA TYR A 265 -1.02 -9.82 -0.16
C TYR A 265 -0.22 -11.12 -0.08
N GLY A 266 -0.78 -12.23 -0.57
CA GLY A 266 -0.10 -13.51 -0.65
C GLY A 266 1.12 -13.46 -1.57
N PHE A 267 0.99 -12.89 -2.76
CA PHE A 267 2.13 -12.68 -3.66
C PHE A 267 3.16 -11.74 -3.06
N GLY A 268 2.73 -10.62 -2.48
CA GLY A 268 3.63 -9.65 -1.85
C GLY A 268 4.42 -10.24 -0.70
N SER A 269 3.79 -11.04 0.16
CA SER A 269 4.45 -11.70 1.30
C SER A 269 5.44 -12.79 0.86
N TRP A 270 5.11 -13.56 -0.20
CA TRP A 270 6.00 -14.55 -0.78
C TRP A 270 7.24 -13.89 -1.39
N LEU A 271 7.08 -12.82 -2.18
CA LEU A 271 8.20 -12.06 -2.76
C LEU A 271 9.06 -11.42 -1.68
N GLU A 272 8.45 -10.90 -0.62
CA GLU A 272 9.18 -10.30 0.49
C GLU A 272 10.00 -11.35 1.24
N CYS A 273 9.43 -12.55 1.47
CA CYS A 273 10.16 -13.66 2.06
C CYS A 273 11.42 -14.02 1.24
N ILE A 274 11.31 -14.10 -0.09
CA ILE A 274 12.43 -14.39 -0.98
C ILE A 274 13.45 -13.24 -0.95
N ARG A 275 13.00 -11.97 -0.98
CA ARG A 275 13.86 -10.79 -0.93
C ARG A 275 14.66 -10.71 0.36
N MET A 276 14.05 -11.05 1.49
CA MET A 276 14.65 -11.03 2.82
C MET A 276 15.37 -12.34 3.18
N VAL A 277 15.38 -13.32 2.28
CA VAL A 277 15.98 -14.64 2.48
C VAL A 277 15.38 -15.37 3.71
N GLY A 278 14.08 -15.20 3.93
CA GLY A 278 13.36 -15.80 5.05
C GLY A 278 13.06 -14.82 6.18
N SER A 279 13.31 -15.24 7.41
CA SER A 279 13.07 -14.44 8.64
C SER A 279 11.59 -14.10 8.90
N GLY A 280 10.66 -14.91 8.43
CA GLY A 280 9.24 -14.77 8.71
C GLY A 280 8.94 -14.87 10.21
N SER A 281 8.13 -13.94 10.72
CA SER A 281 7.66 -13.92 12.10
C SER A 281 6.29 -13.25 12.19
N ALA A 282 5.56 -13.49 13.28
CA ALA A 282 4.28 -12.86 13.53
C ALA A 282 4.36 -11.33 13.63
N ALA A 283 5.50 -10.79 14.00
CA ALA A 283 5.74 -9.36 14.13
C ALA A 283 6.21 -8.71 12.83
N TYR A 284 6.64 -9.48 11.83
CA TYR A 284 7.07 -8.93 10.56
C TYR A 284 5.91 -8.21 9.86
N GLY A 285 6.19 -7.11 9.24
CA GLY A 285 5.18 -6.30 8.55
C GLY A 285 4.34 -5.41 9.48
N GLN A 286 4.65 -5.32 10.76
CA GLN A 286 3.98 -4.38 11.66
C GLN A 286 4.14 -2.94 11.16
N GLY A 287 3.01 -2.23 11.02
CA GLY A 287 2.96 -0.86 10.48
C GLY A 287 2.87 -0.78 8.96
N TRP A 288 3.06 -1.88 8.22
CA TRP A 288 2.99 -1.88 6.76
C TRP A 288 1.59 -1.57 6.23
N GLU A 289 0.54 -1.85 7.02
CA GLU A 289 -0.82 -1.41 6.73
C GLU A 289 -0.90 0.11 6.60
N MET A 290 -0.25 0.85 7.51
CA MET A 290 -0.24 2.31 7.47
C MET A 290 0.56 2.82 6.27
N ASP A 291 1.72 2.23 5.98
CA ASP A 291 2.55 2.58 4.84
C ASP A 291 1.81 2.36 3.51
N ALA A 292 1.10 1.24 3.35
CA ALA A 292 0.34 0.92 2.16
C ALA A 292 -0.85 1.88 1.96
N ILE A 293 -1.57 2.19 3.04
CA ILE A 293 -2.68 3.15 3.04
C ILE A 293 -2.15 4.55 2.70
N ALA A 294 -1.07 4.99 3.36
CA ALA A 294 -0.44 6.28 3.09
C ALA A 294 -0.03 6.42 1.63
N ALA A 295 0.63 5.40 1.07
CA ALA A 295 1.02 5.38 -0.32
C ALA A 295 -0.17 5.52 -1.28
N CYS A 296 -1.29 4.84 -1.00
CA CYS A 296 -2.51 4.95 -1.80
C CYS A 296 -3.13 6.36 -1.74
N VAL A 297 -3.22 6.95 -0.55
CA VAL A 297 -3.81 8.29 -0.36
C VAL A 297 -2.92 9.36 -0.97
N VAL A 298 -1.62 9.28 -0.77
CA VAL A 298 -0.63 10.12 -1.46
C VAL A 298 -0.77 9.96 -2.96
N GLY A 299 -1.01 8.76 -3.45
CA GLY A 299 -1.30 8.46 -4.85
C GLY A 299 -2.66 8.95 -5.36
N GLY A 300 -3.48 9.59 -4.51
CA GLY A 300 -4.76 10.19 -4.89
C GLY A 300 -5.94 9.22 -4.91
N VAL A 301 -5.83 8.08 -4.21
CA VAL A 301 -7.00 7.23 -3.91
C VAL A 301 -7.74 7.83 -2.73
N SER A 302 -9.01 8.17 -2.91
CA SER A 302 -9.80 8.88 -1.90
C SER A 302 -10.46 7.94 -0.91
N PHE A 303 -10.38 8.27 0.37
CA PHE A 303 -11.13 7.59 1.44
C PHE A 303 -12.65 7.75 1.36
N THR A 304 -13.13 8.75 0.59
CA THR A 304 -14.57 8.91 0.36
C THR A 304 -15.14 7.86 -0.59
N GLY A 305 -14.26 7.08 -1.25
CA GLY A 305 -14.62 6.05 -2.21
C GLY A 305 -14.84 6.57 -3.63
N GLY A 306 -14.85 5.66 -4.60
CA GLY A 306 -15.17 5.92 -6.00
C GLY A 306 -14.13 6.73 -6.79
N ILE A 307 -13.02 7.16 -6.17
CA ILE A 307 -11.98 7.98 -6.80
C ILE A 307 -10.60 7.36 -6.54
N GLY A 308 -9.87 7.10 -7.61
CA GLY A 308 -8.52 6.58 -7.57
C GLY A 308 -8.03 6.13 -8.93
N LYS A 309 -6.71 6.07 -9.11
CA LYS A 309 -6.06 5.59 -10.34
C LYS A 309 -4.88 4.71 -9.97
N ILE A 310 -4.67 3.63 -10.71
CA ILE A 310 -3.53 2.72 -10.49
C ILE A 310 -2.19 3.47 -10.65
N SER A 311 -2.07 4.35 -11.65
CA SER A 311 -0.87 5.16 -11.82
C SER A 311 -0.53 6.01 -10.59
N GLY A 312 -1.55 6.54 -9.92
CA GLY A 312 -1.39 7.26 -8.66
C GLY A 312 -0.85 6.36 -7.56
N VAL A 313 -1.42 5.16 -7.38
CA VAL A 313 -0.93 4.17 -6.40
C VAL A 313 0.54 3.84 -6.65
N VAL A 314 0.93 3.60 -7.90
CA VAL A 314 2.33 3.31 -8.27
C VAL A 314 3.26 4.45 -7.85
N VAL A 315 2.92 5.68 -8.19
CA VAL A 315 3.69 6.87 -7.82
C VAL A 315 3.76 7.02 -6.29
N GLY A 316 2.61 6.85 -5.61
CA GLY A 316 2.54 6.93 -4.16
C GLY A 316 3.44 5.91 -3.45
N VAL A 317 3.45 4.65 -3.90
CA VAL A 317 4.35 3.61 -3.36
C VAL A 317 5.81 3.95 -3.58
N CYS A 318 6.18 4.40 -4.78
CA CYS A 318 7.55 4.78 -5.08
C CYS A 318 8.04 5.95 -4.21
N ILE A 319 7.23 6.99 -4.08
CA ILE A 319 7.54 8.17 -3.27
C ILE A 319 7.65 7.78 -1.79
N PHE A 320 6.69 7.02 -1.26
CA PHE A 320 6.68 6.63 0.14
C PHE A 320 7.85 5.70 0.49
N THR A 321 8.16 4.76 -0.40
CA THR A 321 9.33 3.88 -0.24
C THR A 321 10.64 4.67 -0.33
N ALA A 322 10.75 5.63 -1.25
CA ALA A 322 11.92 6.50 -1.34
C ALA A 322 12.13 7.31 -0.06
N LEU A 323 11.05 7.80 0.55
CA LEU A 323 11.08 8.55 1.79
C LEU A 323 11.56 7.66 2.96
N THR A 324 10.95 6.50 3.16
CA THR A 324 11.36 5.57 4.24
C THR A 324 12.79 5.05 4.05
N TYR A 325 13.19 4.77 2.81
CA TYR A 325 14.56 4.39 2.47
C TYR A 325 15.57 5.48 2.81
N SER A 326 15.24 6.74 2.50
CA SER A 326 16.09 7.89 2.81
C SER A 326 16.29 8.09 4.32
N LEU A 327 15.21 7.94 5.09
CA LEU A 327 15.26 7.98 6.56
C LEU A 327 16.16 6.87 7.12
N THR A 328 16.07 5.68 6.53
CA THR A 328 16.92 4.53 6.90
C THR A 328 18.40 4.79 6.60
N ILE A 329 18.73 5.36 5.44
CA ILE A 329 20.12 5.75 5.09
C ILE A 329 20.67 6.78 6.08
N LEU A 330 19.85 7.74 6.47
CA LEU A 330 20.24 8.74 7.48
C LEU A 330 20.49 8.13 8.86
N GLY A 331 20.08 6.87 9.07
CA GLY A 331 20.22 6.18 10.37
C GLY A 331 19.13 6.57 11.37
N ILE A 332 17.99 7.06 10.87
CA ILE A 332 16.85 7.37 11.72
C ILE A 332 16.23 6.06 12.21
N ASP A 333 16.03 5.95 13.51
CA ASP A 333 15.43 4.78 14.15
C ASP A 333 14.07 4.42 13.54
N THR A 334 13.82 3.13 13.36
CA THR A 334 12.59 2.62 12.75
C THR A 334 11.33 3.08 13.50
N ASN A 335 11.40 3.22 14.83
CA ASN A 335 10.28 3.71 15.62
C ASN A 335 9.95 5.19 15.32
N LEU A 336 10.96 6.00 15.04
CA LEU A 336 10.75 7.38 14.57
C LEU A 336 10.16 7.43 13.16
N GLN A 337 10.47 6.45 12.30
CA GLN A 337 9.85 6.38 10.98
C GLN A 337 8.33 6.21 11.07
N PHE A 338 7.81 5.47 12.08
CA PHE A 338 6.36 5.41 12.32
C PHE A 338 5.75 6.77 12.66
N VAL A 339 6.47 7.65 13.37
CA VAL A 339 6.00 9.01 13.65
C VAL A 339 5.85 9.80 12.36
N PHE A 340 6.86 9.73 11.47
CA PHE A 340 6.80 10.39 10.15
C PHE A 340 5.64 9.86 9.30
N SER A 341 5.48 8.52 9.23
CA SER A 341 4.37 7.88 8.52
C SER A 341 3.02 8.36 9.05
N GLY A 342 2.85 8.38 10.38
CA GLY A 342 1.62 8.85 11.02
C GLY A 342 1.29 10.30 10.70
N ILE A 343 2.26 11.20 10.75
CA ILE A 343 2.08 12.61 10.39
C ILE A 343 1.68 12.76 8.92
N ILE A 344 2.35 12.04 8.02
CA ILE A 344 2.04 12.08 6.58
C ILE A 344 0.61 11.61 6.33
N ILE A 345 0.18 10.51 6.96
CA ILE A 345 -1.19 10.01 6.83
C ILE A 345 -2.20 11.05 7.34
N LEU A 346 -1.95 11.62 8.52
CA LEU A 346 -2.84 12.63 9.11
C LEU A 346 -3.03 13.83 8.19
N VAL A 347 -1.93 14.37 7.67
CA VAL A 347 -1.95 15.49 6.73
C VAL A 347 -2.63 15.10 5.41
N ALA A 348 -2.29 13.92 4.86
CA ALA A 348 -2.85 13.43 3.61
C ALA A 348 -4.37 13.27 3.68
N VAL A 349 -4.86 12.60 4.72
CA VAL A 349 -6.30 12.36 4.92
C VAL A 349 -7.03 13.67 5.21
N THR A 350 -6.44 14.57 6.00
CA THR A 350 -7.04 15.88 6.27
C THR A 350 -7.21 16.69 5.00
N LEU A 351 -6.19 16.74 4.14
CA LEU A 351 -6.26 17.44 2.86
C LEU A 351 -7.26 16.77 1.90
N ASP A 352 -7.35 15.44 1.90
CA ASP A 352 -8.36 14.73 1.10
C ASP A 352 -9.77 15.07 1.57
N CYS A 353 -10.05 15.02 2.86
CA CYS A 353 -11.35 15.40 3.42
C CYS A 353 -11.72 16.86 3.11
N LEU A 354 -10.78 17.81 3.20
CA LEU A 354 -11.03 19.22 2.92
C LEU A 354 -11.43 19.49 1.47
N LYS A 355 -10.92 18.70 0.51
CA LYS A 355 -11.33 18.79 -0.91
C LYS A 355 -12.84 18.57 -1.12
N TYR A 356 -13.46 17.74 -0.27
CA TYR A 356 -14.87 17.37 -0.38
C TYR A 356 -15.80 18.25 0.46
N VAL A 357 -15.32 18.80 1.56
CA VAL A 357 -16.10 19.75 2.38
C VAL A 357 -16.38 21.06 1.63
N GLN A 358 -15.46 21.49 0.76
CA GLN A 358 -15.63 22.73 -0.04
C GLN A 358 -16.55 22.59 -1.26
N LYS A 359 -16.96 21.36 -1.63
CA LYS A 359 -17.88 21.12 -2.76
C LYS A 359 -19.35 21.06 -2.34
N LYS A 360 -19.66 21.15 -1.06
CA LYS A 360 -21.00 21.37 -0.52
C LYS A 360 -21.22 22.84 -0.20
#